data_32796639238bcd78fb42a52e82c2f420
#
_entry.id   32796639238bcd78fb42a52e82c2f420
#
_cell.length_a   1.000
_cell.length_b   1.000
_cell.length_c   1.000
_cell.angle_alpha   90.00
_cell.angle_beta   90.00
_cell.angle_gamma   90.00
#
_symmetry.space_group_name_H-M   'P 1'
#
loop_
_entity.id
_entity.type
_entity.pdbx_description
1 polymer ?
#
loop_
_entity_poly.entity_id
_entity_poly.type
_entity_poly.pdbx_seq_one_letter_code
_entity_poly.pdbx_strand_id
1 'polypeptide(L)'
;MKLTFLGTRGNIDARTSRHRMHSAIKVSYYAAEVAIDCGEDWVGEVGDWDVGAIVVTHAHPDHAFGLKQGSPCPVYATEAAWETMDAFDIDERRRMPEREPV
;
A
#
# COMPACT_ATOMS: atom_id res chain seq x y z
N MET A 1 -3.43 -3.47 19.68
CA MET A 1 -3.36 -3.25 18.21
C MET A 1 -4.35 -2.16 17.83
N LYS A 2 -3.94 -1.27 16.95
CA LYS A 2 -4.77 -0.17 16.48
C LYS A 2 -4.82 -0.18 14.96
N LEU A 3 -6.01 -0.05 14.37
CA LEU A 3 -6.21 0.10 12.93
C LEU A 3 -6.64 1.54 12.63
N THR A 4 -6.00 2.15 11.66
CA THR A 4 -6.38 3.49 11.19
C THR A 4 -6.64 3.41 9.69
N PHE A 5 -7.86 3.72 9.28
CA PHE A 5 -8.25 3.72 7.87
C PHE A 5 -7.90 5.09 7.29
N LEU A 6 -6.82 5.13 6.50
CA LEU A 6 -6.35 6.35 5.85
C LEU A 6 -7.17 6.64 4.59
N GLY A 7 -7.60 5.60 3.88
CA GLY A 7 -8.43 5.71 2.71
C GLY A 7 -9.18 4.42 2.44
N THR A 8 -10.38 4.54 1.87
CA THR A 8 -11.26 3.39 1.60
C THR A 8 -11.89 3.42 0.21
N ARG A 9 -11.47 4.36 -0.65
CA ARG A 9 -12.01 4.45 -2.01
C ARG A 9 -11.41 3.37 -2.91
N GLY A 10 -12.26 2.62 -3.60
CA GLY A 10 -11.84 1.67 -4.61
C GLY A 10 -11.48 2.35 -5.93
N ASN A 11 -11.36 1.58 -7.01
CA ASN A 11 -10.96 2.08 -8.32
C ASN A 11 -12.16 2.71 -9.04
N ILE A 12 -12.70 3.78 -8.48
CA ILE A 12 -13.78 4.59 -9.06
C ILE A 12 -13.41 6.06 -8.92
N ASP A 13 -13.94 6.89 -9.83
CA ASP A 13 -13.64 8.32 -9.81
C ASP A 13 -14.48 9.11 -8.81
N ALA A 14 -15.65 8.60 -8.44
CA ALA A 14 -16.54 9.29 -7.51
C ALA A 14 -15.89 9.41 -6.12
N ARG A 15 -15.85 10.62 -5.60
CA ARG A 15 -15.30 10.91 -4.27
C ARG A 15 -16.39 11.44 -3.37
N THR A 16 -16.45 10.89 -2.17
CA THR A 16 -17.37 11.38 -1.13
C THR A 16 -16.57 11.75 0.10
N SER A 17 -17.22 12.34 1.11
CA SER A 17 -16.54 12.66 2.36
C SER A 17 -16.00 11.41 3.09
N ARG A 18 -16.56 10.24 2.80
CA ARG A 18 -16.12 8.95 3.39
C ARG A 18 -15.09 8.22 2.56
N HIS A 19 -15.12 8.38 1.22
CA HIS A 19 -14.30 7.61 0.30
C HIS A 19 -13.56 8.55 -0.65
N ARG A 20 -12.74 9.45 -0.09
CA ARG A 20 -11.99 10.42 -0.87
C ARG A 20 -10.70 9.85 -1.42
N MET A 21 -9.98 9.11 -0.62
CA MET A 21 -8.65 8.60 -0.96
C MET A 21 -8.71 7.09 -1.18
N HIS A 22 -7.86 6.60 -2.07
CA HIS A 22 -7.72 5.18 -2.32
C HIS A 22 -7.33 4.40 -1.07
N SER A 23 -7.48 3.07 -1.13
CA SER A 23 -7.28 2.18 -0.01
C SER A 23 -5.91 2.33 0.64
N ALA A 24 -5.90 2.51 1.93
CA ALA A 24 -4.71 2.51 2.76
C ALA A 24 -5.12 2.32 4.22
N ILE A 25 -4.48 1.38 4.91
CA ILE A 25 -4.76 1.10 6.32
C ILE A 25 -3.43 1.09 7.07
N LYS A 26 -3.38 1.79 8.19
CA LYS A 26 -2.23 1.77 9.08
C LYS A 26 -2.53 0.85 10.26
N VAL A 27 -1.64 -0.09 10.52
CA VAL A 27 -1.74 -1.02 11.64
C VAL A 27 -0.63 -0.69 12.64
N SER A 28 -1.03 -0.42 13.86
CA SER A 28 -0.08 -0.14 14.94
C SER A 28 -0.15 -1.27 15.97
N TYR A 29 1.00 -1.85 16.33
CA TYR A 29 1.09 -2.91 17.33
C TYR A 29 2.36 -2.72 18.14
N TYR A 30 2.21 -2.36 19.42
CA TYR A 30 3.31 -1.90 20.27
C TYR A 30 4.02 -0.72 19.60
N ALA A 31 5.33 -0.81 19.37
CA ALA A 31 6.09 0.24 18.71
C ALA A 31 6.20 0.08 17.19
N ALA A 32 5.61 -0.98 16.64
CA ALA A 32 5.69 -1.25 15.20
C ALA A 32 4.48 -0.66 14.47
N GLU A 33 4.72 -0.04 13.32
CA GLU A 33 3.66 0.48 12.46
C GLU A 33 3.87 0.01 11.02
N VAL A 34 2.80 -0.53 10.42
CA VAL A 34 2.81 -1.07 9.07
C VAL A 34 1.61 -0.52 8.32
N ALA A 35 1.79 -0.16 7.06
CA ALA A 35 0.68 0.20 6.19
C ALA A 35 0.30 -0.98 5.31
N ILE A 36 -0.98 -1.14 5.03
CA ILE A 36 -1.51 -2.12 4.10
C ILE A 36 -2.16 -1.35 2.95
N ASP A 37 -1.63 -1.55 1.76
CA ASP A 37 -2.00 -0.88 0.52
C ASP A 37 -1.69 0.61 0.50
N CYS A 38 -1.52 1.12 -0.71
CA CYS A 38 -1.19 2.51 -0.97
C CYS A 38 -1.68 2.85 -2.38
N GLY A 39 -2.95 3.22 -2.50
CA GLY A 39 -3.56 3.51 -3.80
C GLY A 39 -3.00 4.77 -4.47
N GLU A 40 -3.37 4.98 -5.73
CA GLU A 40 -2.80 6.04 -6.58
C GLU A 40 -2.94 7.44 -6.01
N ASP A 41 -4.01 7.72 -5.28
CA ASP A 41 -4.21 9.03 -4.65
C ASP A 41 -3.08 9.42 -3.68
N TRP A 42 -2.31 8.44 -3.20
CA TRP A 42 -1.26 8.65 -2.21
C TRP A 42 0.12 8.94 -2.80
N VAL A 43 0.25 9.01 -4.13
CA VAL A 43 1.51 9.37 -4.77
C VAL A 43 2.03 10.69 -4.20
N GLY A 44 3.28 10.67 -3.75
CA GLY A 44 3.93 11.86 -3.17
C GLY A 44 3.62 12.11 -1.70
N GLU A 45 2.67 11.36 -1.10
CA GLU A 45 2.27 11.58 0.30
C GLU A 45 2.67 10.43 1.24
N VAL A 46 3.11 9.31 0.68
CA VAL A 46 3.40 8.10 1.47
C VAL A 46 4.51 8.32 2.49
N GLY A 47 5.45 9.22 2.23
CA GLY A 47 6.53 9.54 3.16
C GLY A 47 6.05 10.11 4.49
N ASP A 48 4.87 10.71 4.51
CA ASP A 48 4.29 11.31 5.72
C ASP A 48 3.63 10.29 6.64
N TRP A 49 3.51 9.04 6.20
CA TRP A 49 2.83 8.00 6.99
C TRP A 49 3.63 7.51 8.19
N ASP A 50 4.95 7.67 8.17
CA ASP A 50 5.85 7.25 9.26
C ASP A 50 5.63 5.79 9.66
N VAL A 51 5.66 4.90 8.67
CA VAL A 51 5.53 3.45 8.89
C VAL A 51 6.85 2.75 8.59
N GLY A 52 7.06 1.59 9.20
CA GLY A 52 8.28 0.81 9.01
C GLY A 52 8.24 -0.16 7.84
N ALA A 53 7.05 -0.43 7.30
CA ALA A 53 6.89 -1.31 6.16
C ALA A 53 5.53 -1.07 5.50
N ILE A 54 5.42 -1.41 4.23
CA ILE A 54 4.16 -1.37 3.48
C ILE A 54 3.92 -2.75 2.89
N VAL A 55 2.73 -3.30 3.09
CA VAL A 55 2.31 -4.57 2.51
C VAL A 55 1.28 -4.28 1.43
N VAL A 56 1.53 -4.76 0.21
CA VAL A 56 0.60 -4.61 -0.91
C VAL A 56 -0.18 -5.91 -1.08
N THR A 57 -1.50 -5.83 -1.00
CA THR A 57 -2.38 -7.00 -1.15
C THR A 57 -2.46 -7.45 -2.60
N HIS A 58 -2.52 -6.50 -3.54
CA HIS A 58 -2.46 -6.76 -4.98
C HIS A 58 -2.14 -5.46 -5.71
N ALA A 59 -1.60 -5.57 -6.92
CA ALA A 59 -1.05 -4.43 -7.64
C ALA A 59 -2.07 -3.74 -8.58
N HIS A 60 -3.25 -3.45 -8.08
CA HIS A 60 -4.22 -2.62 -8.79
C HIS A 60 -4.03 -1.13 -8.43
N PRO A 61 -4.46 -0.19 -9.30
CA PRO A 61 -4.23 1.23 -9.05
C PRO A 61 -4.73 1.75 -7.72
N ASP A 62 -5.89 1.28 -7.26
CA ASP A 62 -6.48 1.71 -5.99
C ASP A 62 -5.80 1.11 -4.76
N HIS A 63 -4.86 0.16 -4.94
CA HIS A 63 -4.16 -0.51 -3.84
C HIS A 63 -2.64 -0.34 -3.85
N ALA A 64 -2.03 -0.03 -4.99
CA ALA A 64 -0.57 -0.05 -5.09
C ALA A 64 0.05 1.15 -5.81
N PHE A 65 -0.69 1.86 -6.65
CA PHE A 65 -0.07 2.86 -7.52
C PHE A 65 0.38 4.14 -6.81
N GLY A 66 0.09 4.28 -5.53
CA GLY A 66 0.70 5.32 -4.71
C GLY A 66 2.20 5.15 -4.52
N LEU A 67 2.72 3.95 -4.83
CA LEU A 67 4.15 3.63 -4.70
C LEU A 67 4.94 3.84 -5.99
N LYS A 68 4.33 4.37 -7.05
CA LYS A 68 5.01 4.56 -8.35
C LYS A 68 6.30 5.36 -8.24
N GLN A 69 6.33 6.36 -7.38
CA GLN A 69 7.48 7.25 -7.22
C GLN A 69 8.40 6.83 -6.07
N GLY A 70 8.16 5.66 -5.49
CA GLY A 70 9.00 5.12 -4.45
C GLY A 70 8.31 4.94 -3.11
N SER A 71 9.09 4.44 -2.15
CA SER A 71 8.63 4.18 -0.79
C SER A 71 9.75 4.54 0.19
N PRO A 72 9.39 5.13 1.35
CA PRO A 72 10.39 5.46 2.38
C PRO A 72 10.82 4.23 3.20
N CYS A 73 10.23 3.07 2.97
CA CYS A 73 10.46 1.87 3.76
C CYS A 73 10.33 0.63 2.89
N PRO A 74 10.72 -0.56 3.39
CA PRO A 74 10.55 -1.80 2.64
C PRO A 74 9.09 -2.05 2.25
N VAL A 75 8.89 -2.56 1.03
CA VAL A 75 7.58 -2.93 0.50
C VAL A 75 7.52 -4.43 0.31
N TYR A 76 6.49 -5.04 0.87
CA TYR A 76 6.23 -6.48 0.79
C TYR A 76 5.11 -6.74 -0.18
N ALA A 77 5.35 -7.60 -1.16
CA ALA A 77 4.35 -7.97 -2.16
C ALA A 77 4.65 -9.35 -2.72
N THR A 78 3.65 -10.00 -3.31
CA THR A 78 3.83 -11.28 -3.99
C THR A 78 4.62 -11.09 -5.29
N GLU A 79 5.15 -12.18 -5.83
CA GLU A 79 5.87 -12.13 -7.11
C GLU A 79 4.98 -11.58 -8.23
N ALA A 80 3.72 -12.01 -8.28
CA ALA A 80 2.77 -11.52 -9.29
C ALA A 80 2.56 -10.01 -9.17
N ALA A 81 2.45 -9.48 -7.96
CA ALA A 81 2.33 -8.04 -7.74
C ALA A 81 3.61 -7.31 -8.17
N TRP A 82 4.79 -7.86 -7.89
CA TRP A 82 6.05 -7.26 -8.29
C TRP A 82 6.23 -7.20 -9.81
N GLU A 83 5.69 -8.16 -10.55
CA GLU A 83 5.70 -8.10 -12.01
C GLU A 83 4.96 -6.86 -12.52
N THR A 84 3.81 -6.55 -11.93
CA THR A 84 3.03 -5.36 -12.28
C THR A 84 3.75 -4.08 -11.85
N MET A 85 4.42 -4.10 -10.70
CA MET A 85 5.10 -2.93 -10.14
C MET A 85 6.58 -2.85 -10.54
N ASP A 86 7.00 -3.58 -11.57
CA ASP A 86 8.41 -3.69 -11.95
C ASP A 86 9.06 -2.32 -12.21
N ALA A 87 8.33 -1.40 -12.83
CA ALA A 87 8.83 -0.08 -13.18
C ALA A 87 8.74 0.95 -12.04
N PHE A 88 8.20 0.57 -10.89
CA PHE A 88 8.09 1.47 -9.75
C PHE A 88 9.47 1.70 -9.12
N ASP A 89 9.71 2.92 -8.65
CA ASP A 89 10.99 3.32 -8.08
C ASP A 89 11.10 2.93 -6.60
N ILE A 90 11.04 1.62 -6.34
CA ILE A 90 11.08 1.06 -4.98
C ILE A 90 12.43 0.38 -4.77
N ASP A 91 13.20 0.86 -3.79
CA ASP A 91 14.55 0.35 -3.50
C ASP A 91 14.54 -0.97 -2.71
N GLU A 92 13.71 -1.06 -1.68
CA GLU A 92 13.68 -2.22 -0.80
C GLU A 92 12.46 -3.09 -1.09
N ARG A 93 12.66 -4.02 -2.01
CA ARG A 93 11.61 -4.96 -2.44
C ARG A 93 11.71 -6.26 -1.65
N ARG A 94 10.60 -6.65 -1.04
CA ARG A 94 10.50 -7.91 -0.30
C ARG A 94 9.40 -8.75 -0.92
N ARG A 95 9.63 -10.06 -1.00
CA ARG A 95 8.68 -10.99 -1.62
C ARG A 95 7.93 -11.74 -0.54
N MET A 96 6.61 -11.81 -0.70
CA MET A 96 5.74 -12.62 0.13
C MET A 96 5.37 -13.90 -0.63
N PRO A 97 5.21 -15.06 0.08
CA PRO A 97 4.73 -16.27 -0.57
C PRO A 97 3.31 -16.07 -1.13
N GLU A 98 3.04 -16.72 -2.27
CA GLU A 98 1.68 -16.81 -2.77
C GLU A 98 0.85 -17.66 -1.81
N ARG A 99 -0.43 -17.31 -1.66
CA ARG A 99 -1.33 -18.11 -0.85
C ARG A 99 -1.65 -19.40 -1.60
N GLU A 100 -1.38 -20.52 -0.96
CA GLU A 100 -1.72 -21.82 -1.53
C GLU A 100 -3.19 -22.15 -1.26
N PRO A 101 -3.91 -22.71 -2.25
CA PRO A 101 -5.27 -23.20 -2.01
C PRO A 101 -5.25 -24.33 -1.00
N VAL A 102 -6.21 -24.32 -0.10
CA VAL A 102 -6.37 -25.35 0.90
C VAL A 102 -7.33 -26.41 0.39
#